data_228a74836e50ab13f9f9f1a0ef543328
#
_entry.id   228a74836e50ab13f9f9f1a0ef543328
#
_cell.length_a   1.000
_cell.length_b   1.000
_cell.length_c   1.000
_cell.angle_alpha   90.00
_cell.angle_beta   90.00
_cell.angle_gamma   90.00
#
_symmetry.space_group_name_H-M   'P 1'
#
loop_
_entity.id
_entity.type
_entity.pdbx_description
1 polymer ?
#
loop_
_entity_poly.entity_id
_entity_poly.type
_entity_poly.pdbx_seq_one_letter_code
_entity_poly.pdbx_strand_id
1 'polypeptide(L)'
;MSDYTLNTKCVQAGYTPGNGEPRQIPIIQSTTFKYDTSEDMGKLFDLEASGYFYSRLQNPTNDYVAAKIAELEGGAAAMLTSSGQAANFFALFNICECGSHIVASSSIYGGTYNLIAVTLAKMGISATFVSPDCTEAELNAAFTEDTRAVFGETIANPALTVLDIEKFAKAAHAHGVPLIVDNTFPTPVNCRPIEWGADIVTHSTTKYMDGHGAALGGAIVDGGHFDWMAHAEKFPGLCTPDESYHGITYAEKFGMGGAFITKCTSQLMRDLGCIQSPQNAFILNLGLESLHVRMPRHVENGQAVAEFLQAQPQVAYVNYPGLPTDKYYERAKKYLPNGGCGVVSFELKGGRAAAETFMKHLKLAAIETHVADARTCCLNPATSTHRQMNDEQLAAAGVPAGLVRISCGLEDKKDLIADLAQALAAIE
;
A
#
# COMPACT_ATOMS: atom_id res chain seq x y z
N MET A 1 -9.58 -4.38 21.16
CA MET A 1 -10.67 -4.93 20.30
C MET A 1 -10.35 -6.31 19.70
N SER A 2 -9.52 -7.13 20.35
CA SER A 2 -9.03 -8.41 19.83
C SER A 2 -10.12 -9.39 19.42
N ASP A 3 -11.26 -9.41 20.11
CA ASP A 3 -12.31 -10.43 19.96
C ASP A 3 -13.35 -10.13 18.86
N TYR A 4 -13.29 -8.96 18.23
CA TYR A 4 -14.23 -8.60 17.17
C TYR A 4 -13.73 -8.98 15.79
N THR A 5 -14.68 -9.36 14.92
CA THR A 5 -14.38 -9.62 13.51
C THR A 5 -13.93 -8.35 12.78
N LEU A 6 -13.26 -8.51 11.64
CA LEU A 6 -12.76 -7.41 10.81
C LEU A 6 -13.86 -6.39 10.47
N ASN A 7 -15.06 -6.85 10.13
CA ASN A 7 -16.18 -5.99 9.77
C ASN A 7 -16.57 -5.05 10.91
N THR A 8 -16.59 -5.55 12.15
CA THR A 8 -16.84 -4.72 13.34
C THR A 8 -15.68 -3.77 13.59
N LYS A 9 -14.44 -4.20 13.38
CA LYS A 9 -13.25 -3.36 13.52
C LYS A 9 -13.25 -2.19 12.52
N CYS A 10 -13.68 -2.39 11.28
CA CYS A 10 -13.84 -1.29 10.30
C CYS A 10 -14.67 -0.13 10.88
N VAL A 11 -15.74 -0.46 11.60
CA VAL A 11 -16.66 0.56 12.14
C VAL A 11 -16.20 1.10 13.51
N GLN A 12 -15.70 0.23 14.40
CA GLN A 12 -15.56 0.57 15.84
C GLN A 12 -14.11 0.77 16.30
N ALA A 13 -13.10 0.33 15.55
CA ALA A 13 -11.72 0.42 16.03
C ALA A 13 -11.16 1.84 15.96
N GLY A 14 -10.09 2.09 16.72
CA GLY A 14 -9.29 3.30 16.72
C GLY A 14 -9.76 4.41 17.66
N TYR A 15 -11.07 4.61 17.84
CA TYR A 15 -11.61 5.64 18.72
C TYR A 15 -12.71 5.07 19.63
N THR A 16 -12.58 5.33 20.92
CA THR A 16 -13.61 4.97 21.91
C THR A 16 -14.01 6.24 22.66
N PRO A 17 -15.20 6.80 22.36
CA PRO A 17 -15.65 8.01 23.05
C PRO A 17 -15.98 7.73 24.53
N GLY A 18 -15.63 8.67 25.39
CA GLY A 18 -16.05 8.69 26.77
C GLY A 18 -17.50 9.15 26.95
N ASN A 19 -17.94 9.25 28.22
CA ASN A 19 -19.30 9.70 28.53
C ASN A 19 -19.49 11.17 28.14
N GLY A 20 -20.42 11.43 27.21
CA GLY A 20 -20.70 12.78 26.69
C GLY A 20 -19.74 13.29 25.62
N GLU A 21 -18.79 12.48 25.19
CA GLU A 21 -17.89 12.82 24.08
C GLU A 21 -18.52 12.57 22.71
N PRO A 22 -18.03 13.23 21.65
CA PRO A 22 -18.51 13.02 20.29
C PRO A 22 -18.43 11.56 19.87
N ARG A 23 -19.46 11.06 19.23
CA ARG A 23 -19.50 9.70 18.66
C ARG A 23 -18.49 9.51 17.55
N GLN A 24 -18.34 10.51 16.68
CA GLN A 24 -17.37 10.51 15.58
C GLN A 24 -16.04 11.07 16.06
N ILE A 25 -14.94 10.64 15.47
CA ILE A 25 -13.62 11.16 15.81
C ILE A 25 -13.59 12.68 15.64
N PRO A 26 -13.01 13.44 16.57
CA PRO A 26 -12.88 14.89 16.44
C PRO A 26 -11.80 15.24 15.42
N ILE A 27 -12.01 16.34 14.68
CA ILE A 27 -10.97 16.95 13.84
C ILE A 27 -10.19 17.96 14.68
N ILE A 28 -8.99 17.61 15.10
CA ILE A 28 -8.13 18.48 15.90
C ILE A 28 -7.24 19.32 14.98
N GLN A 29 -7.74 20.48 14.62
CA GLN A 29 -7.08 21.44 13.74
C GLN A 29 -6.20 22.38 14.56
N SER A 30 -5.13 21.86 15.15
CA SER A 30 -4.15 22.62 15.93
C SER A 30 -2.73 22.28 15.50
N THR A 31 -1.85 23.27 15.44
CA THR A 31 -0.41 23.06 15.20
C THR A 31 0.32 22.65 16.47
N THR A 32 -0.10 23.17 17.63
CA THR A 32 0.57 22.99 18.93
C THR A 32 -0.43 22.71 20.03
N PHE A 33 0.06 22.22 21.14
CA PHE A 33 -0.73 21.86 22.32
C PHE A 33 -0.17 22.55 23.57
N LYS A 34 -1.05 22.95 24.49
CA LYS A 34 -0.69 23.68 25.72
C LYS A 34 -0.38 22.69 26.83
N TYR A 35 0.70 22.98 27.58
CA TYR A 35 1.07 22.31 28.82
C TYR A 35 1.11 23.28 29.96
N ASP A 36 0.93 22.80 31.18
CA ASP A 36 0.96 23.63 32.38
C ASP A 36 2.39 23.91 32.85
N THR A 37 3.33 22.99 32.59
CA THR A 37 4.74 23.14 32.93
C THR A 37 5.66 22.81 31.75
N SER A 38 6.85 23.41 31.70
CA SER A 38 7.90 23.07 30.75
C SER A 38 8.43 21.65 30.99
N GLU A 39 8.39 21.17 32.22
CA GLU A 39 8.83 19.82 32.59
C GLU A 39 7.92 18.76 31.94
N ASP A 40 6.59 18.92 32.03
CA ASP A 40 5.63 18.00 31.46
C ASP A 40 5.77 17.92 29.92
N MET A 41 6.01 19.08 29.29
CA MET A 41 6.28 19.13 27.84
C MET A 41 7.65 18.48 27.53
N GLY A 42 8.68 18.70 28.35
CA GLY A 42 10.03 18.14 28.16
C GLY A 42 10.02 16.61 28.10
N LYS A 43 9.25 15.94 28.96
CA LYS A 43 9.11 14.47 28.95
C LYS A 43 8.62 13.89 27.62
N LEU A 44 7.88 14.66 26.82
CA LEU A 44 7.47 14.24 25.47
C LEU A 44 8.63 14.28 24.48
N PHE A 45 9.48 15.30 24.58
CA PHE A 45 10.70 15.39 23.76
C PHE A 45 11.72 14.31 24.12
N ASP A 46 11.74 13.88 25.39
CA ASP A 46 12.61 12.81 25.87
C ASP A 46 12.01 11.39 25.62
N LEU A 47 10.84 11.33 25.00
CA LEU A 47 10.07 10.09 24.79
C LEU A 47 9.78 9.33 26.10
N GLU A 48 9.68 10.04 27.22
CA GLU A 48 9.37 9.49 28.53
C GLU A 48 7.86 9.49 28.84
N ALA A 49 7.10 10.32 28.13
CA ALA A 49 5.65 10.41 28.25
C ALA A 49 4.99 10.35 26.87
N SER A 50 3.75 9.88 26.85
CA SER A 50 2.90 9.93 25.65
C SER A 50 2.09 11.22 25.63
N GLY A 51 1.91 11.82 24.46
CA GLY A 51 1.11 13.03 24.29
C GLY A 51 1.42 13.75 22.98
N TYR A 52 0.81 14.93 22.83
CA TYR A 52 0.91 15.73 21.61
C TYR A 52 1.50 17.10 21.94
N PHE A 53 2.51 17.53 21.22
CA PHE A 53 3.07 18.86 21.37
C PHE A 53 3.11 19.63 20.03
N TYR A 54 3.22 18.93 18.92
CA TYR A 54 3.25 19.55 17.59
C TYR A 54 2.70 18.59 16.54
N SER A 55 1.70 19.04 15.76
CA SER A 55 0.97 18.20 14.80
C SER A 55 1.80 17.69 13.63
N ARG A 56 2.99 18.24 13.34
CA ARG A 56 3.90 17.67 12.35
C ARG A 56 4.39 16.28 12.75
N LEU A 57 4.54 16.01 14.03
CA LEU A 57 4.94 14.68 14.52
C LEU A 57 3.72 13.78 14.71
N GLN A 58 2.75 14.24 15.48
CA GLN A 58 1.55 13.48 15.86
C GLN A 58 0.35 14.41 16.05
N ASN A 59 -0.82 13.88 15.71
CA ASN A 59 -2.10 14.56 15.91
C ASN A 59 -3.15 13.53 16.37
N PRO A 60 -3.98 13.83 17.39
CA PRO A 60 -4.96 12.87 17.90
C PRO A 60 -5.90 12.29 16.83
N THR A 61 -6.36 13.11 15.86
CA THR A 61 -7.21 12.65 14.76
C THR A 61 -6.51 11.59 13.91
N ASN A 62 -5.23 11.84 13.57
CA ASN A 62 -4.42 10.92 12.79
C ASN A 62 -4.18 9.61 13.55
N ASP A 63 -3.92 9.70 14.85
CA ASP A 63 -3.60 8.52 15.68
C ASP A 63 -4.83 7.62 15.86
N TYR A 64 -6.04 8.18 15.95
CA TYR A 64 -7.27 7.36 15.97
C TYR A 64 -7.41 6.53 14.69
N VAL A 65 -7.10 7.12 13.55
CA VAL A 65 -7.20 6.44 12.25
C VAL A 65 -6.05 5.46 12.05
N ALA A 66 -4.84 5.82 12.46
CA ALA A 66 -3.68 4.91 12.45
C ALA A 66 -3.95 3.67 13.31
N ALA A 67 -4.48 3.85 14.53
CA ALA A 67 -4.86 2.75 15.42
C ALA A 67 -5.93 1.83 14.79
N LYS A 68 -6.92 2.42 14.08
CA LYS A 68 -7.91 1.63 13.32
C LYS A 68 -7.22 0.77 12.24
N ILE A 69 -6.31 1.35 11.44
CA ILE A 69 -5.61 0.62 10.38
C ILE A 69 -4.73 -0.48 10.96
N ALA A 70 -4.02 -0.22 12.09
CA ALA A 70 -3.28 -1.26 12.81
C ALA A 70 -4.17 -2.44 13.20
N GLU A 71 -5.33 -2.19 13.81
CA GLU A 71 -6.30 -3.23 14.17
C GLU A 71 -6.84 -4.00 12.96
N LEU A 72 -7.03 -3.33 11.80
CA LEU A 72 -7.51 -3.97 10.58
C LEU A 72 -6.44 -4.90 9.98
N GLU A 73 -5.19 -4.47 9.93
CA GLU A 73 -4.07 -5.30 9.44
C GLU A 73 -3.62 -6.37 10.45
N GLY A 74 -4.00 -6.23 11.71
CA GLY A 74 -3.51 -7.10 12.78
C GLY A 74 -2.09 -6.76 13.24
N GLY A 75 -1.66 -5.50 13.03
CA GLY A 75 -0.37 -4.98 13.45
C GLY A 75 -0.35 -4.48 14.90
N ALA A 76 0.84 -4.27 15.42
CA ALA A 76 1.09 -3.75 16.77
C ALA A 76 1.00 -2.22 16.84
N ALA A 77 1.44 -1.52 15.79
CA ALA A 77 1.45 -0.07 15.71
C ALA A 77 1.30 0.41 14.27
N ALA A 78 0.82 1.63 14.07
CA ALA A 78 0.74 2.26 12.76
C ALA A 78 0.92 3.77 12.83
N MET A 79 1.21 4.39 11.68
CA MET A 79 1.21 5.84 11.49
C MET A 79 0.64 6.21 10.13
N LEU A 80 0.07 7.41 10.02
CA LEU A 80 -0.37 7.99 8.76
C LEU A 80 0.73 8.85 8.14
N THR A 81 0.75 8.89 6.82
CA THR A 81 1.64 9.75 6.01
C THR A 81 0.84 10.51 4.97
N SER A 82 1.43 11.54 4.36
CA SER A 82 0.78 12.40 3.37
C SER A 82 0.42 11.68 2.05
N SER A 83 1.01 10.52 1.79
CA SER A 83 0.77 9.72 0.58
C SER A 83 1.31 8.30 0.77
N GLY A 84 0.85 7.35 -0.07
CA GLY A 84 1.42 6.01 -0.12
C GLY A 84 2.90 6.00 -0.48
N GLN A 85 3.34 6.96 -1.30
CA GLN A 85 4.74 7.07 -1.67
C GLN A 85 5.61 7.54 -0.49
N ALA A 86 5.08 8.41 0.37
CA ALA A 86 5.73 8.78 1.63
C ALA A 86 5.79 7.58 2.59
N ALA A 87 4.74 6.75 2.62
CA ALA A 87 4.72 5.51 3.42
C ALA A 87 5.83 4.55 2.97
N ASN A 88 5.94 4.28 1.66
CA ASN A 88 6.97 3.39 1.11
C ASN A 88 8.38 3.96 1.34
N PHE A 89 8.56 5.28 1.16
CA PHE A 89 9.83 5.93 1.43
C PHE A 89 10.22 5.82 2.91
N PHE A 90 9.31 6.13 3.82
CA PHE A 90 9.59 6.05 5.26
C PHE A 90 9.85 4.62 5.71
N ALA A 91 9.06 3.65 5.23
CA ALA A 91 9.24 2.26 5.60
C ALA A 91 10.64 1.72 5.22
N LEU A 92 11.13 2.10 4.04
CA LEU A 92 12.47 1.72 3.58
C LEU A 92 13.57 2.56 4.25
N PHE A 93 13.44 3.89 4.25
CA PHE A 93 14.49 4.80 4.74
C PHE A 93 14.66 4.75 6.26
N ASN A 94 13.67 4.25 7.00
CA ASN A 94 13.77 4.07 8.45
C ASN A 94 14.83 3.03 8.86
N ILE A 95 15.11 2.07 7.98
CA ILE A 95 16.02 0.94 8.23
C ILE A 95 17.14 0.83 7.19
N CYS A 96 17.11 1.65 6.15
CA CYS A 96 18.17 1.73 5.14
C CYS A 96 18.89 3.08 5.24
N GLU A 97 20.20 3.05 5.16
CA GLU A 97 21.07 4.21 5.12
C GLU A 97 22.04 4.13 3.92
N CYS A 98 22.89 5.12 3.75
CA CYS A 98 23.91 5.08 2.69
C CYS A 98 24.75 3.80 2.79
N GLY A 99 24.89 3.07 1.69
CA GLY A 99 25.54 1.76 1.64
C GLY A 99 24.59 0.56 1.75
N SER A 100 23.35 0.77 2.20
CA SER A 100 22.35 -0.31 2.29
C SER A 100 21.92 -0.83 0.93
N HIS A 101 21.42 -2.06 0.93
CA HIS A 101 20.85 -2.74 -0.24
C HIS A 101 19.41 -3.21 0.05
N ILE A 102 18.57 -3.20 -0.97
CA ILE A 102 17.18 -3.65 -0.94
C ILE A 102 16.98 -4.76 -1.98
N VAL A 103 16.32 -5.85 -1.61
CA VAL A 103 15.78 -6.81 -2.57
C VAL A 103 14.30 -6.47 -2.82
N ALA A 104 13.93 -6.23 -4.07
CA ALA A 104 12.56 -5.85 -4.40
C ALA A 104 11.97 -6.72 -5.49
N SER A 105 10.65 -7.00 -5.41
CA SER A 105 9.94 -7.56 -6.56
C SER A 105 9.99 -6.58 -7.73
N SER A 106 10.24 -7.09 -8.94
CA SER A 106 10.22 -6.27 -10.16
C SER A 106 8.79 -5.91 -10.59
N SER A 107 7.79 -6.65 -10.12
CA SER A 107 6.37 -6.35 -10.31
C SER A 107 5.84 -5.58 -9.10
N ILE A 108 5.95 -4.26 -9.15
CA ILE A 108 5.43 -3.30 -8.16
C ILE A 108 4.95 -2.06 -8.89
N TYR A 109 4.24 -1.18 -8.20
CA TYR A 109 3.82 0.11 -8.73
C TYR A 109 5.01 0.91 -9.29
N GLY A 110 4.86 1.44 -10.51
CA GLY A 110 5.95 2.13 -11.21
C GLY A 110 6.57 3.31 -10.45
N GLY A 111 5.78 4.02 -9.63
CA GLY A 111 6.30 5.07 -8.75
C GLY A 111 7.23 4.53 -7.67
N THR A 112 6.90 3.38 -7.08
CA THR A 112 7.74 2.72 -6.08
C THR A 112 8.99 2.07 -6.71
N TYR A 113 8.85 1.49 -7.91
CA TYR A 113 10.01 1.04 -8.68
C TYR A 113 11.01 2.19 -8.90
N ASN A 114 10.52 3.35 -9.35
CA ASN A 114 11.35 4.54 -9.56
C ASN A 114 11.92 5.10 -8.24
N LEU A 115 11.16 5.06 -7.15
CA LEU A 115 11.64 5.43 -5.82
C LEU A 115 12.88 4.60 -5.46
N ILE A 116 12.79 3.28 -5.59
CA ILE A 116 13.87 2.36 -5.21
C ILE A 116 15.04 2.46 -6.20
N ALA A 117 14.77 2.37 -7.52
CA ALA A 117 15.80 2.30 -8.54
C ALA A 117 16.56 3.61 -8.78
N VAL A 118 15.91 4.77 -8.54
CA VAL A 118 16.46 6.07 -8.91
C VAL A 118 16.63 6.99 -7.71
N THR A 119 15.58 7.18 -6.91
CA THR A 119 15.61 8.17 -5.83
C THR A 119 16.49 7.70 -4.68
N LEU A 120 16.30 6.48 -4.19
CA LEU A 120 17.11 5.91 -3.12
C LEU A 120 18.55 5.65 -3.57
N ALA A 121 18.77 5.33 -4.85
CA ALA A 121 20.13 5.21 -5.41
C ALA A 121 20.94 6.52 -5.29
N LYS A 122 20.29 7.69 -5.42
CA LYS A 122 20.93 9.00 -5.18
C LYS A 122 21.29 9.22 -3.71
N MET A 123 20.69 8.49 -2.80
CA MET A 123 20.98 8.48 -1.36
C MET A 123 21.99 7.39 -0.97
N GLY A 124 22.59 6.71 -1.97
CA GLY A 124 23.58 5.65 -1.75
C GLY A 124 22.97 4.31 -1.37
N ILE A 125 21.67 4.10 -1.56
CA ILE A 125 20.97 2.83 -1.31
C ILE A 125 20.81 2.09 -2.63
N SER A 126 21.38 0.88 -2.72
CA SER A 126 21.31 0.03 -3.91
C SER A 126 20.13 -0.94 -3.86
N ALA A 127 19.77 -1.52 -5.00
CA ALA A 127 18.69 -2.51 -5.04
C ALA A 127 18.91 -3.59 -6.11
N THR A 128 18.44 -4.80 -5.81
CA THR A 128 18.30 -5.90 -6.77
C THR A 128 16.82 -6.21 -6.95
N PHE A 129 16.34 -6.13 -8.20
CA PHE A 129 14.97 -6.48 -8.56
C PHE A 129 14.90 -7.94 -9.00
N VAL A 130 13.97 -8.70 -8.43
CA VAL A 130 13.72 -10.10 -8.76
C VAL A 130 12.32 -10.30 -9.32
N SER A 131 12.15 -11.29 -10.20
CA SER A 131 10.80 -11.65 -10.66
C SER A 131 9.95 -12.13 -9.48
N PRO A 132 8.65 -11.80 -9.40
CA PRO A 132 7.75 -12.38 -8.39
C PRO A 132 7.64 -13.91 -8.52
N ASP A 133 7.99 -14.45 -9.70
CA ASP A 133 7.99 -15.87 -10.01
C ASP A 133 9.38 -16.51 -9.92
N CYS A 134 10.40 -15.78 -9.43
CA CYS A 134 11.74 -16.34 -9.24
C CYS A 134 11.70 -17.59 -8.34
N THR A 135 12.62 -18.48 -8.56
CA THR A 135 12.85 -19.62 -7.67
C THR A 135 13.40 -19.17 -6.31
N GLU A 136 13.31 -20.03 -5.29
CA GLU A 136 13.92 -19.74 -3.97
C GLU A 136 15.44 -19.49 -4.13
N ALA A 137 16.12 -20.22 -5.01
CA ALA A 137 17.55 -20.05 -5.26
C ALA A 137 17.89 -18.69 -5.87
N GLU A 138 17.12 -18.26 -6.88
CA GLU A 138 17.29 -16.93 -7.49
C GLU A 138 16.98 -15.80 -6.51
N LEU A 139 15.94 -15.97 -5.68
CA LEU A 139 15.62 -15.01 -4.63
C LEU A 139 16.74 -14.88 -3.62
N ASN A 140 17.24 -16.01 -3.09
CA ASN A 140 18.34 -16.00 -2.13
C ASN A 140 19.66 -15.45 -2.73
N ALA A 141 19.91 -15.65 -4.01
CA ALA A 141 21.09 -15.12 -4.69
C ALA A 141 21.06 -13.58 -4.86
N ALA A 142 19.90 -12.95 -4.70
CA ALA A 142 19.76 -11.50 -4.77
C ALA A 142 20.20 -10.75 -3.50
N PHE A 143 20.37 -11.46 -2.39
CA PHE A 143 20.79 -10.86 -1.11
C PHE A 143 22.31 -10.63 -1.07
N THR A 144 22.69 -9.54 -0.41
CA THR A 144 24.06 -9.19 -0.07
C THR A 144 24.19 -9.00 1.45
N GLU A 145 25.40 -8.82 1.96
CA GLU A 145 25.63 -8.50 3.39
C GLU A 145 24.99 -7.16 3.77
N ASP A 146 24.87 -6.24 2.80
CA ASP A 146 24.29 -4.92 2.99
C ASP A 146 22.76 -4.90 2.85
N THR A 147 22.12 -6.03 2.55
CA THR A 147 20.66 -6.08 2.45
C THR A 147 20.02 -5.76 3.81
N ARG A 148 19.06 -4.83 3.80
CA ARG A 148 18.32 -4.36 4.99
C ARG A 148 16.82 -4.56 4.89
N ALA A 149 16.28 -4.74 3.68
CA ALA A 149 14.85 -4.92 3.47
C ALA A 149 14.58 -5.79 2.24
N VAL A 150 13.45 -6.49 2.29
CA VAL A 150 12.77 -7.05 1.11
C VAL A 150 11.48 -6.27 0.89
N PHE A 151 11.19 -5.87 -0.36
CA PHE A 151 9.99 -5.12 -0.70
C PHE A 151 9.18 -5.85 -1.77
N GLY A 152 7.85 -5.90 -1.58
CA GLY A 152 6.91 -6.43 -2.56
C GLY A 152 5.55 -5.74 -2.49
N GLU A 153 4.67 -6.06 -3.42
CA GLU A 153 3.29 -5.58 -3.49
C GLU A 153 2.36 -6.79 -3.58
N THR A 154 1.35 -6.88 -2.74
CA THR A 154 0.45 -8.04 -2.66
C THR A 154 -0.20 -8.34 -4.02
N ILE A 155 -0.74 -7.31 -4.68
CA ILE A 155 -1.23 -7.36 -6.08
C ILE A 155 -0.62 -6.18 -6.81
N ALA A 156 0.25 -6.44 -7.77
CA ALA A 156 0.99 -5.42 -8.50
C ALA A 156 0.13 -4.65 -9.51
N ASN A 157 0.40 -3.37 -9.68
CA ASN A 157 -0.24 -2.50 -10.65
C ASN A 157 0.73 -2.14 -11.79
N PRO A 158 0.41 -2.34 -13.07
CA PRO A 158 -0.89 -2.78 -13.64
C PRO A 158 -0.98 -4.28 -13.94
N ALA A 159 0.08 -5.04 -13.75
CA ALA A 159 0.18 -6.43 -14.22
C ALA A 159 -0.69 -7.42 -13.42
N LEU A 160 -1.20 -7.04 -12.26
CA LEU A 160 -2.01 -7.84 -11.33
C LEU A 160 -1.34 -9.17 -10.91
N THR A 161 -0.01 -9.18 -10.90
CA THR A 161 0.75 -10.31 -10.35
C THR A 161 0.52 -10.40 -8.84
N VAL A 162 0.34 -11.61 -8.34
CA VAL A 162 0.18 -11.86 -6.90
C VAL A 162 1.51 -12.30 -6.32
N LEU A 163 1.98 -11.61 -5.28
CA LEU A 163 3.22 -11.95 -4.58
C LEU A 163 3.07 -13.27 -3.83
N ASP A 164 4.09 -14.11 -3.85
CA ASP A 164 4.20 -15.26 -2.94
C ASP A 164 4.78 -14.78 -1.61
N ILE A 165 3.90 -14.28 -0.73
CA ILE A 165 4.28 -13.58 0.50
C ILE A 165 5.14 -14.49 1.39
N GLU A 166 4.75 -15.74 1.61
CA GLU A 166 5.50 -16.67 2.47
C GLU A 166 6.90 -16.99 1.91
N LYS A 167 7.02 -17.15 0.58
CA LYS A 167 8.34 -17.37 -0.05
C LYS A 167 9.26 -16.18 0.18
N PHE A 168 8.77 -14.96 0.00
CA PHE A 168 9.55 -13.74 0.21
C PHE A 168 9.86 -13.52 1.70
N ALA A 169 8.91 -13.76 2.60
CA ALA A 169 9.10 -13.68 4.05
C ALA A 169 10.16 -14.69 4.53
N LYS A 170 10.06 -15.95 4.11
CA LYS A 170 11.02 -16.99 4.44
C LYS A 170 12.45 -16.61 4.02
N ALA A 171 12.62 -16.08 2.80
CA ALA A 171 13.92 -15.63 2.32
C ALA A 171 14.41 -14.41 3.12
N ALA A 172 13.57 -13.40 3.35
CA ALA A 172 13.91 -12.23 4.15
C ALA A 172 14.40 -12.61 5.54
N HIS A 173 13.64 -13.41 6.27
CA HIS A 173 13.96 -13.84 7.63
C HIS A 173 15.22 -14.74 7.68
N ALA A 174 15.44 -15.60 6.68
CA ALA A 174 16.66 -16.39 6.59
C ALA A 174 17.92 -15.51 6.45
N HIS A 175 17.80 -14.33 5.91
CA HIS A 175 18.87 -13.33 5.79
C HIS A 175 18.81 -12.26 6.91
N GLY A 176 17.95 -12.42 7.92
CA GLY A 176 17.84 -11.50 9.07
C GLY A 176 17.37 -10.10 8.71
N VAL A 177 16.45 -9.98 7.74
CA VAL A 177 15.88 -8.70 7.31
C VAL A 177 14.36 -8.79 7.22
N PRO A 178 13.61 -7.67 7.41
CA PRO A 178 12.17 -7.67 7.34
C PRO A 178 11.66 -7.71 5.89
N LEU A 179 10.45 -8.28 5.72
CA LEU A 179 9.64 -8.15 4.52
C LEU A 179 8.66 -6.98 4.68
N ILE A 180 8.73 -6.03 3.76
CA ILE A 180 7.80 -4.90 3.63
C ILE A 180 6.87 -5.19 2.46
N VAL A 181 5.55 -5.11 2.68
CA VAL A 181 4.54 -5.40 1.65
C VAL A 181 3.58 -4.22 1.49
N ASP A 182 3.49 -3.67 0.28
CA ASP A 182 2.43 -2.73 -0.08
C ASP A 182 1.12 -3.51 -0.32
N ASN A 183 0.13 -3.29 0.54
CA ASN A 183 -1.16 -4.00 0.52
C ASN A 183 -2.32 -3.10 0.04
N THR A 184 -2.02 -2.11 -0.78
CA THR A 184 -2.97 -1.08 -1.23
C THR A 184 -4.20 -1.67 -1.93
N PHE A 185 -4.04 -2.64 -2.84
CA PHE A 185 -5.15 -3.16 -3.64
C PHE A 185 -6.05 -4.14 -2.89
N PRO A 186 -5.54 -5.16 -2.20
CA PRO A 186 -6.40 -6.06 -1.43
C PRO A 186 -7.06 -5.39 -0.24
N THR A 187 -6.40 -4.42 0.38
CA THR A 187 -6.74 -3.88 1.70
C THR A 187 -6.78 -4.97 2.78
N PRO A 188 -6.87 -4.65 4.07
CA PRO A 188 -6.99 -5.67 5.12
C PRO A 188 -8.24 -6.55 4.99
N VAL A 189 -9.24 -6.11 4.20
CA VAL A 189 -10.48 -6.89 4.00
C VAL A 189 -10.23 -8.16 3.18
N ASN A 190 -9.34 -8.10 2.19
CA ASN A 190 -9.10 -9.22 1.29
C ASN A 190 -7.77 -9.94 1.57
N CYS A 191 -6.78 -9.25 2.17
CA CYS A 191 -5.50 -9.84 2.57
C CYS A 191 -4.92 -9.09 3.76
N ARG A 192 -4.35 -9.81 4.71
CA ARG A 192 -3.51 -9.27 5.78
C ARG A 192 -2.11 -9.89 5.67
N PRO A 193 -1.16 -9.23 5.01
CA PRO A 193 0.17 -9.79 4.75
C PRO A 193 0.93 -10.19 6.02
N ILE A 194 0.65 -9.56 7.16
CA ILE A 194 1.23 -9.91 8.46
C ILE A 194 0.94 -11.39 8.84
N GLU A 195 -0.26 -11.88 8.53
CA GLU A 195 -0.63 -13.28 8.79
C GLU A 195 0.17 -14.29 7.94
N TRP A 196 0.81 -13.81 6.87
CA TRP A 196 1.62 -14.58 5.93
C TRP A 196 3.13 -14.33 6.07
N GLY A 197 3.54 -13.61 7.12
CA GLY A 197 4.94 -13.38 7.46
C GLY A 197 5.52 -12.03 7.01
N ALA A 198 4.73 -11.10 6.50
CA ALA A 198 5.20 -9.74 6.30
C ALA A 198 5.39 -9.03 7.65
N ASP A 199 6.48 -8.29 7.80
CA ASP A 199 6.82 -7.60 9.05
C ASP A 199 6.25 -6.18 9.07
N ILE A 200 6.32 -5.50 7.93
CA ILE A 200 5.82 -4.13 7.76
C ILE A 200 4.84 -4.13 6.57
N VAL A 201 3.71 -3.46 6.75
CA VAL A 201 2.73 -3.26 5.67
C VAL A 201 2.60 -1.78 5.38
N THR A 202 2.58 -1.43 4.09
CA THR A 202 2.33 -0.07 3.64
C THR A 202 1.04 0.02 2.82
N HIS A 203 0.45 1.21 2.81
CA HIS A 203 -0.75 1.51 2.04
C HIS A 203 -0.70 2.88 1.40
N SER A 204 -1.15 2.99 0.17
CA SER A 204 -1.72 4.23 -0.33
C SER A 204 -3.18 4.30 0.12
N THR A 205 -3.45 5.00 1.22
CA THR A 205 -4.83 5.15 1.73
C THR A 205 -5.71 5.96 0.80
N THR A 206 -5.10 6.68 -0.16
CA THR A 206 -5.74 7.38 -1.29
C THR A 206 -6.68 6.47 -2.11
N LYS A 207 -6.46 5.15 -2.08
CA LYS A 207 -7.12 4.15 -2.92
C LYS A 207 -8.39 3.61 -2.23
N TYR A 208 -8.61 2.32 -2.22
CA TYR A 208 -9.81 1.71 -1.63
C TYR A 208 -10.10 2.11 -0.17
N MET A 209 -9.09 2.44 0.64
CA MET A 209 -9.32 2.84 2.03
C MET A 209 -10.14 4.14 2.12
N ASP A 210 -9.78 5.17 1.36
CA ASP A 210 -10.62 6.36 1.15
C ASP A 210 -11.82 6.00 0.27
N GLY A 211 -11.56 5.42 -0.91
CA GLY A 211 -12.53 4.86 -1.84
C GLY A 211 -13.40 5.88 -2.58
N HIS A 212 -13.13 7.18 -2.43
CA HIS A 212 -13.95 8.26 -3.00
C HIS A 212 -13.14 9.25 -3.83
N GLY A 213 -11.81 9.05 -3.93
CA GLY A 213 -10.92 9.98 -4.61
C GLY A 213 -10.84 11.34 -3.93
N ALA A 214 -11.13 11.40 -2.62
CA ALA A 214 -11.28 12.65 -1.86
C ALA A 214 -10.06 13.00 -1.02
N ALA A 215 -9.37 12.02 -0.44
CA ALA A 215 -8.27 12.24 0.49
C ALA A 215 -6.99 11.51 0.05
N LEU A 216 -5.93 12.30 -0.22
CA LEU A 216 -4.58 11.75 -0.35
C LEU A 216 -4.07 11.30 1.01
N GLY A 217 -3.38 10.16 1.04
CA GLY A 217 -2.74 9.68 2.25
C GLY A 217 -2.00 8.37 2.05
N GLY A 218 -1.27 7.98 3.08
CA GLY A 218 -0.61 6.70 3.23
C GLY A 218 -0.66 6.22 4.66
N ALA A 219 -0.33 4.96 4.87
CA ALA A 219 -0.17 4.37 6.18
C ALA A 219 0.99 3.38 6.19
N ILE A 220 1.65 3.28 7.34
CA ILE A 220 2.63 2.25 7.66
C ILE A 220 2.11 1.48 8.86
N VAL A 221 2.14 0.17 8.80
CA VAL A 221 1.76 -0.72 9.89
C VAL A 221 2.94 -1.61 10.23
N ASP A 222 3.33 -1.64 11.49
CA ASP A 222 4.31 -2.57 12.03
C ASP A 222 3.62 -3.80 12.59
N GLY A 223 4.00 -5.00 12.12
CA GLY A 223 3.50 -6.27 12.63
C GLY A 223 3.90 -6.55 14.08
N GLY A 224 4.99 -5.94 14.54
CA GLY A 224 5.48 -6.03 15.90
C GLY A 224 6.14 -7.35 16.27
N HIS A 225 6.58 -8.12 15.30
CA HIS A 225 7.16 -9.45 15.53
C HIS A 225 8.60 -9.63 14.99
N PHE A 226 9.12 -8.67 14.24
CA PHE A 226 10.51 -8.73 13.79
C PHE A 226 11.46 -8.37 14.96
N ASP A 227 12.37 -9.28 15.27
CA ASP A 227 13.33 -9.07 16.36
C ASP A 227 14.53 -8.25 15.88
N TRP A 228 14.41 -6.91 16.03
CA TRP A 228 15.46 -5.97 15.65
C TRP A 228 16.78 -6.24 16.40
N MET A 229 16.68 -6.59 17.70
CA MET A 229 17.87 -6.82 18.54
C MET A 229 18.61 -8.10 18.18
N ALA A 230 17.92 -9.13 17.68
CA ALA A 230 18.56 -10.34 17.17
C ALA A 230 19.41 -10.07 15.91
N HIS A 231 19.19 -8.94 15.22
CA HIS A 231 19.88 -8.53 14.01
C HIS A 231 20.46 -7.11 14.13
N ALA A 232 20.90 -6.74 15.33
CA ALA A 232 21.30 -5.36 15.66
C ALA A 232 22.39 -4.78 14.75
N GLU A 233 23.30 -5.63 14.28
CA GLU A 233 24.37 -5.24 13.35
C GLU A 233 23.85 -4.73 11.99
N LYS A 234 22.66 -5.14 11.60
CA LYS A 234 22.00 -4.69 10.35
C LYS A 234 21.19 -3.42 10.54
N PHE A 235 20.76 -3.14 11.77
CA PHE A 235 19.82 -2.04 12.08
C PHE A 235 20.34 -1.10 13.17
N PRO A 236 21.56 -0.51 12.98
CA PRO A 236 22.14 0.36 14.00
C PRO A 236 21.22 1.52 14.38
N GLY A 237 20.48 2.12 13.44
CA GLY A 237 19.56 3.19 13.70
C GLY A 237 18.40 2.86 14.65
N LEU A 238 18.11 1.57 14.90
CA LEU A 238 17.11 1.11 15.87
C LEU A 238 17.76 0.52 17.13
N CYS A 239 18.96 -0.03 17.01
CA CYS A 239 19.58 -0.91 17.99
C CYS A 239 20.82 -0.32 18.67
N THR A 240 21.20 0.93 18.33
CA THR A 240 22.27 1.66 19.02
C THR A 240 21.75 2.97 19.60
N PRO A 241 22.44 3.57 20.60
CA PRO A 241 22.04 4.84 21.17
C PRO A 241 21.91 5.95 20.16
N ASP A 242 20.76 6.62 20.17
CA ASP A 242 20.48 7.78 19.29
C ASP A 242 20.84 9.08 20.03
N GLU A 243 21.88 9.77 19.56
CA GLU A 243 22.36 11.01 20.14
C GLU A 243 21.30 12.15 20.07
N SER A 244 20.40 12.11 19.08
CA SER A 244 19.34 13.13 18.91
C SER A 244 18.21 12.98 19.97
N TYR A 245 18.19 11.84 20.67
CA TYR A 245 17.24 11.54 21.75
C TYR A 245 17.94 11.04 23.02
N HIS A 246 18.99 11.76 23.44
CA HIS A 246 19.70 11.51 24.72
C HIS A 246 20.25 10.09 24.87
N GLY A 247 20.59 9.43 23.77
CA GLY A 247 21.20 8.11 23.77
C GLY A 247 20.22 6.97 23.99
N ILE A 248 18.93 7.14 23.69
CA ILE A 248 17.97 6.03 23.72
C ILE A 248 18.29 5.03 22.60
N THR A 249 18.03 3.76 22.88
CA THR A 249 18.01 2.67 21.89
C THR A 249 16.54 2.33 21.64
N TYR A 250 16.02 2.61 20.44
CA TYR A 250 14.58 2.43 20.13
C TYR A 250 14.12 0.99 20.37
N ALA A 251 14.86 -0.01 19.89
CA ALA A 251 14.50 -1.41 20.02
C ALA A 251 14.47 -1.89 21.48
N GLU A 252 15.38 -1.40 22.34
CA GLU A 252 15.39 -1.73 23.76
C GLU A 252 14.23 -1.03 24.51
N LYS A 253 14.01 0.27 24.24
CA LYS A 253 13.04 1.08 24.97
C LYS A 253 11.59 0.75 24.60
N PHE A 254 11.31 0.51 23.30
CA PHE A 254 9.95 0.35 22.78
C PHE A 254 9.64 -1.09 22.32
N GLY A 255 10.62 -1.98 22.33
CA GLY A 255 10.47 -3.38 21.94
C GLY A 255 10.14 -3.57 20.44
N MET A 256 9.87 -4.80 20.04
CA MET A 256 9.58 -5.16 18.64
C MET A 256 8.36 -4.41 18.08
N GLY A 257 7.30 -4.23 18.88
CA GLY A 257 6.04 -3.66 18.42
C GLY A 257 5.97 -2.13 18.42
N GLY A 258 6.97 -1.43 18.98
CA GLY A 258 6.95 0.03 19.08
C GLY A 258 8.14 0.74 18.44
N ALA A 259 9.28 0.09 18.33
CA ALA A 259 10.55 0.71 17.92
C ALA A 259 10.47 1.32 16.51
N PHE A 260 9.95 0.58 15.55
CA PHE A 260 9.92 0.99 14.15
C PHE A 260 9.07 2.25 13.93
N ILE A 261 7.82 2.25 14.42
CA ILE A 261 6.91 3.39 14.25
C ILE A 261 7.37 4.59 15.09
N THR A 262 7.89 4.36 16.30
CA THR A 262 8.42 5.45 17.12
C THR A 262 9.58 6.16 16.43
N LYS A 263 10.54 5.43 15.87
CA LYS A 263 11.65 6.03 15.12
C LYS A 263 11.17 6.75 13.86
N CYS A 264 10.24 6.16 13.08
CA CYS A 264 9.62 6.84 11.95
C CYS A 264 9.00 8.18 12.35
N THR A 265 8.30 8.24 13.46
CA THR A 265 7.64 9.45 13.96
C THR A 265 8.64 10.46 14.50
N SER A 266 9.53 10.02 15.38
CA SER A 266 10.46 10.90 16.09
C SER A 266 11.58 11.47 15.21
N GLN A 267 11.99 10.76 14.16
CA GLN A 267 13.00 11.20 13.22
C GLN A 267 12.39 11.60 11.87
N LEU A 268 11.88 10.64 11.10
CA LEU A 268 11.50 10.90 9.70
C LEU A 268 10.32 11.86 9.59
N MET A 269 9.26 11.66 10.37
CA MET A 269 8.12 12.59 10.36
C MET A 269 8.50 13.96 10.90
N ARG A 270 9.29 14.02 11.98
CA ARG A 270 9.80 15.26 12.55
C ARG A 270 10.58 16.08 11.52
N ASP A 271 11.49 15.42 10.77
CA ASP A 271 12.46 16.11 9.93
C ASP A 271 11.94 16.36 8.50
N LEU A 272 11.16 15.42 7.93
CA LEU A 272 10.66 15.50 6.57
C LEU A 272 9.21 16.03 6.47
N GLY A 273 8.43 15.92 7.54
CA GLY A 273 7.12 16.56 7.64
C GLY A 273 6.03 16.00 6.73
N CYS A 274 6.13 14.73 6.31
CA CYS A 274 5.15 14.10 5.43
C CYS A 274 3.86 13.69 6.15
N ILE A 275 3.32 14.56 7.00
CA ILE A 275 2.10 14.29 7.77
C ILE A 275 0.84 14.40 6.90
N GLN A 276 -0.13 13.55 7.14
CA GLN A 276 -1.49 13.71 6.62
C GLN A 276 -2.25 14.78 7.40
N SER A 277 -3.05 15.62 6.73
CA SER A 277 -3.87 16.58 7.45
C SER A 277 -4.95 15.90 8.29
N PRO A 278 -5.33 16.44 9.47
CA PRO A 278 -6.40 15.88 10.28
C PRO A 278 -7.75 15.80 9.54
N GLN A 279 -8.02 16.72 8.61
CA GLN A 279 -9.21 16.67 7.76
C GLN A 279 -9.18 15.46 6.81
N ASN A 280 -8.05 15.19 6.16
CA ASN A 280 -7.91 14.01 5.31
C ASN A 280 -7.99 12.72 6.13
N ALA A 281 -7.43 12.70 7.35
CA ALA A 281 -7.55 11.57 8.26
C ALA A 281 -9.02 11.31 8.65
N PHE A 282 -9.79 12.36 8.90
CA PHE A 282 -11.22 12.24 9.17
C PHE A 282 -11.98 11.66 7.96
N ILE A 283 -11.72 12.16 6.74
CA ILE A 283 -12.34 11.63 5.51
C ILE A 283 -11.96 10.16 5.33
N LEU A 284 -10.70 9.81 5.54
CA LEU A 284 -10.22 8.44 5.50
C LEU A 284 -10.96 7.54 6.50
N ASN A 285 -11.23 8.03 7.73
CA ASN A 285 -12.01 7.27 8.70
C ASN A 285 -13.40 6.91 8.17
N LEU A 286 -14.09 7.86 7.51
CA LEU A 286 -15.39 7.59 6.89
C LEU A 286 -15.30 6.52 5.79
N GLY A 287 -14.22 6.55 4.99
CA GLY A 287 -13.94 5.51 4.00
C GLY A 287 -13.72 4.14 4.64
N LEU A 288 -12.93 4.06 5.71
CA LEU A 288 -12.65 2.83 6.44
C LEU A 288 -13.90 2.20 7.05
N GLU A 289 -14.83 3.01 7.57
CA GLU A 289 -16.08 2.53 8.16
C GLU A 289 -16.94 1.72 7.18
N SER A 290 -16.86 2.00 5.88
CA SER A 290 -17.59 1.28 4.82
C SER A 290 -16.72 0.30 4.01
N LEU A 291 -15.44 0.18 4.32
CA LEU A 291 -14.48 -0.61 3.53
C LEU A 291 -14.93 -2.07 3.35
N HIS A 292 -15.39 -2.70 4.43
CA HIS A 292 -15.81 -4.10 4.45
C HIS A 292 -17.08 -4.41 3.62
N VAL A 293 -17.86 -3.39 3.26
CA VAL A 293 -19.03 -3.53 2.36
C VAL A 293 -18.71 -3.10 0.93
N ARG A 294 -17.73 -2.19 0.74
CA ARG A 294 -17.30 -1.73 -0.59
C ARG A 294 -16.40 -2.75 -1.28
N MET A 295 -15.44 -3.34 -0.57
CA MET A 295 -14.50 -4.30 -1.16
C MET A 295 -15.17 -5.51 -1.82
N PRO A 296 -16.16 -6.18 -1.21
CA PRO A 296 -16.90 -7.25 -1.88
C PRO A 296 -17.58 -6.80 -3.18
N ARG A 297 -18.14 -5.57 -3.22
CA ARG A 297 -18.75 -5.03 -4.44
C ARG A 297 -17.71 -4.74 -5.53
N HIS A 298 -16.57 -4.19 -5.18
CA HIS A 298 -15.46 -3.99 -6.13
C HIS A 298 -14.98 -5.32 -6.71
N VAL A 299 -14.82 -6.36 -5.87
CA VAL A 299 -14.44 -7.71 -6.32
C VAL A 299 -15.50 -8.32 -7.22
N GLU A 300 -16.79 -8.23 -6.86
CA GLU A 300 -17.89 -8.72 -7.67
C GLU A 300 -17.89 -8.08 -9.07
N ASN A 301 -17.73 -6.77 -9.12
CA ASN A 301 -17.69 -6.02 -10.38
C ASN A 301 -16.44 -6.36 -11.20
N GLY A 302 -15.26 -6.43 -10.54
CA GLY A 302 -14.01 -6.84 -11.20
C GLY A 302 -14.10 -8.24 -11.81
N GLN A 303 -14.65 -9.21 -11.08
CA GLN A 303 -14.86 -10.57 -11.55
C GLN A 303 -15.79 -10.61 -12.77
N ALA A 304 -16.96 -9.96 -12.69
CA ALA A 304 -17.94 -9.92 -13.77
C ALA A 304 -17.38 -9.26 -15.04
N VAL A 305 -16.63 -8.16 -14.88
CA VAL A 305 -15.97 -7.47 -16.00
C VAL A 305 -14.86 -8.34 -16.60
N ALA A 306 -14.05 -8.99 -15.78
CA ALA A 306 -12.98 -9.87 -16.26
C ALA A 306 -13.54 -11.07 -17.06
N GLU A 307 -14.59 -11.72 -16.57
CA GLU A 307 -15.29 -12.82 -17.26
C GLU A 307 -15.90 -12.33 -18.57
N PHE A 308 -16.54 -11.17 -18.58
CA PHE A 308 -17.09 -10.57 -19.80
C PHE A 308 -15.99 -10.30 -20.83
N LEU A 309 -14.89 -9.63 -20.42
CA LEU A 309 -13.79 -9.28 -21.31
C LEU A 309 -13.09 -10.51 -21.90
N GLN A 310 -12.92 -11.57 -21.11
CA GLN A 310 -12.29 -12.82 -21.56
C GLN A 310 -13.07 -13.48 -22.70
N ALA A 311 -14.39 -13.29 -22.74
CA ALA A 311 -15.26 -13.84 -23.79
C ALA A 311 -15.29 -13.00 -25.07
N GLN A 312 -14.67 -11.81 -25.10
CA GLN A 312 -14.78 -10.91 -26.25
C GLN A 312 -13.73 -11.21 -27.34
N PRO A 313 -14.11 -11.26 -28.62
CA PRO A 313 -13.18 -11.56 -29.72
C PRO A 313 -12.10 -10.49 -29.92
N GLN A 314 -12.37 -9.24 -29.54
CA GLN A 314 -11.43 -8.11 -29.63
C GLN A 314 -10.34 -8.17 -28.55
N VAL A 315 -10.52 -8.95 -27.48
CA VAL A 315 -9.59 -9.07 -26.37
C VAL A 315 -8.58 -10.18 -26.65
N ALA A 316 -7.29 -9.88 -26.46
CA ALA A 316 -6.21 -10.85 -26.63
C ALA A 316 -6.01 -11.69 -25.36
N TYR A 317 -5.97 -11.05 -24.21
CA TYR A 317 -5.94 -11.68 -22.88
C TYR A 317 -6.48 -10.75 -21.81
N VAL A 318 -6.81 -11.32 -20.66
CA VAL A 318 -7.22 -10.60 -19.43
C VAL A 318 -6.33 -11.05 -18.29
N ASN A 319 -5.75 -10.10 -17.56
CA ASN A 319 -5.08 -10.35 -16.29
C ASN A 319 -6.07 -10.01 -15.16
N TYR A 320 -6.48 -11.01 -14.43
CA TYR A 320 -7.29 -10.89 -13.23
C TYR A 320 -7.16 -12.16 -12.39
N PRO A 321 -6.53 -12.11 -11.22
CA PRO A 321 -6.20 -13.32 -10.44
C PRO A 321 -7.42 -14.12 -9.96
N GLY A 322 -8.64 -13.57 -10.07
CA GLY A 322 -9.90 -14.28 -9.82
C GLY A 322 -10.37 -15.18 -10.97
N LEU A 323 -9.75 -15.12 -12.16
CA LEU A 323 -10.08 -16.01 -13.28
C LEU A 323 -9.33 -17.33 -13.16
N PRO A 324 -9.99 -18.49 -13.32
CA PRO A 324 -9.33 -19.81 -13.33
C PRO A 324 -8.22 -19.97 -14.39
N THR A 325 -8.25 -19.15 -15.42
CA THR A 325 -7.26 -19.13 -16.52
C THR A 325 -6.05 -18.25 -16.22
N ASP A 326 -6.11 -17.43 -15.16
CA ASP A 326 -5.00 -16.57 -14.77
C ASP A 326 -3.88 -17.40 -14.12
N LYS A 327 -2.65 -17.12 -14.47
CA LYS A 327 -1.49 -17.85 -13.94
C LYS A 327 -1.32 -17.72 -12.44
N TYR A 328 -1.89 -16.69 -11.82
CA TYR A 328 -1.84 -16.43 -10.36
C TYR A 328 -3.09 -16.93 -9.62
N TYR A 329 -4.04 -17.58 -10.28
CA TYR A 329 -5.29 -18.02 -9.70
C TYR A 329 -5.11 -18.84 -8.40
N GLU A 330 -4.25 -19.88 -8.43
CA GLU A 330 -4.03 -20.71 -7.25
C GLU A 330 -3.34 -19.94 -6.11
N ARG A 331 -2.43 -19.01 -6.45
CA ARG A 331 -1.80 -18.13 -5.46
C ARG A 331 -2.80 -17.14 -4.87
N ALA A 332 -3.68 -16.58 -5.70
CA ALA A 332 -4.77 -15.73 -5.27
C ALA A 332 -5.74 -16.45 -4.33
N LYS A 333 -6.13 -17.66 -4.63
CA LYS A 333 -6.98 -18.46 -3.72
C LYS A 333 -6.36 -18.65 -2.34
N LYS A 334 -5.04 -18.76 -2.26
CA LYS A 334 -4.31 -18.90 -1.00
C LYS A 334 -4.31 -17.60 -0.19
N TYR A 335 -3.86 -16.51 -0.78
CA TYR A 335 -3.63 -15.25 -0.07
C TYR A 335 -4.83 -14.30 -0.03
N LEU A 336 -5.79 -14.47 -0.94
CA LEU A 336 -6.91 -13.58 -1.19
C LEU A 336 -8.25 -14.34 -1.16
N PRO A 337 -8.60 -15.00 -0.05
CA PRO A 337 -9.78 -15.88 0.01
C PRO A 337 -11.10 -15.13 -0.22
N ASN A 338 -11.13 -13.80 0.01
CA ASN A 338 -12.29 -12.93 -0.22
C ASN A 338 -12.26 -12.24 -1.61
N GLY A 339 -11.36 -12.65 -2.50
CA GLY A 339 -11.07 -12.00 -3.77
C GLY A 339 -9.96 -10.97 -3.70
N GLY A 340 -9.46 -10.52 -4.84
CA GLY A 340 -8.32 -9.60 -4.93
C GLY A 340 -8.71 -8.14 -4.79
N CYS A 341 -9.25 -7.59 -5.86
CA CYS A 341 -9.63 -6.17 -5.98
C CYS A 341 -10.59 -5.96 -7.16
N GLY A 342 -11.01 -4.75 -7.41
CA GLY A 342 -11.83 -4.37 -8.57
C GLY A 342 -11.03 -3.95 -9.81
N VAL A 343 -9.70 -4.07 -9.79
CA VAL A 343 -8.86 -3.70 -10.94
C VAL A 343 -8.70 -4.90 -11.88
N VAL A 344 -8.93 -4.66 -13.17
CA VAL A 344 -8.74 -5.63 -14.25
C VAL A 344 -7.82 -5.01 -15.29
N SER A 345 -6.85 -5.73 -15.83
CA SER A 345 -6.11 -5.29 -16.99
C SER A 345 -6.28 -6.28 -18.14
N PHE A 346 -6.37 -5.77 -19.36
CA PHE A 346 -6.59 -6.58 -20.55
C PHE A 346 -5.92 -5.95 -21.76
N GLU A 347 -5.56 -6.76 -22.73
CA GLU A 347 -4.99 -6.29 -23.99
C GLU A 347 -6.00 -6.41 -25.12
N LEU A 348 -6.12 -5.34 -25.91
CA LEU A 348 -6.91 -5.32 -27.13
C LEU A 348 -6.10 -5.75 -28.35
N LYS A 349 -6.66 -6.65 -29.16
CA LYS A 349 -6.15 -6.96 -30.49
C LYS A 349 -6.21 -5.69 -31.35
N GLY A 350 -5.18 -5.42 -32.13
CA GLY A 350 -5.05 -4.15 -32.86
C GLY A 350 -4.26 -3.08 -32.13
N GLY A 351 -3.74 -3.41 -30.92
CA GLY A 351 -2.75 -2.61 -30.20
C GLY A 351 -3.24 -1.20 -29.83
N ARG A 352 -2.37 -0.21 -30.00
CA ARG A 352 -2.62 1.19 -29.64
C ARG A 352 -3.89 1.77 -30.28
N ALA A 353 -4.13 1.53 -31.56
CA ALA A 353 -5.29 2.07 -32.29
C ALA A 353 -6.62 1.54 -31.74
N ALA A 354 -6.68 0.24 -31.43
CA ALA A 354 -7.84 -0.37 -30.79
C ALA A 354 -8.08 0.19 -29.41
N ALA A 355 -7.03 0.35 -28.60
CA ALA A 355 -7.14 0.95 -27.26
C ALA A 355 -7.63 2.40 -27.31
N GLU A 356 -7.12 3.21 -28.23
CA GLU A 356 -7.59 4.59 -28.42
C GLU A 356 -9.05 4.65 -28.85
N THR A 357 -9.48 3.77 -29.79
CA THR A 357 -10.87 3.68 -30.21
C THR A 357 -11.78 3.28 -29.06
N PHE A 358 -11.42 2.23 -28.32
CA PHE A 358 -12.14 1.79 -27.12
C PHE A 358 -12.31 2.92 -26.11
N MET A 359 -11.20 3.57 -25.72
CA MET A 359 -11.20 4.66 -24.74
C MET A 359 -12.10 5.84 -25.16
N LYS A 360 -12.14 6.20 -26.44
CA LYS A 360 -13.00 7.27 -26.98
C LYS A 360 -14.50 6.97 -26.89
N HIS A 361 -14.89 5.71 -26.86
CA HIS A 361 -16.28 5.28 -26.86
C HIS A 361 -16.83 4.96 -25.47
N LEU A 362 -16.01 4.99 -24.43
CA LEU A 362 -16.48 4.87 -23.04
C LEU A 362 -17.44 6.04 -22.72
N LYS A 363 -18.56 5.73 -22.03
CA LYS A 363 -19.59 6.69 -21.63
C LYS A 363 -19.74 6.78 -20.12
N LEU A 364 -19.58 5.65 -19.42
CA LEU A 364 -19.69 5.56 -17.97
C LEU A 364 -18.31 5.61 -17.31
N ALA A 365 -17.37 4.78 -17.78
CA ALA A 365 -16.03 4.74 -17.23
C ALA A 365 -15.23 6.01 -17.57
N ALA A 366 -14.77 6.71 -16.56
CA ALA A 366 -13.97 7.92 -16.73
C ALA A 366 -12.52 7.60 -17.14
N ILE A 367 -11.94 8.42 -18.02
CA ILE A 367 -10.51 8.32 -18.39
C ILE A 367 -9.70 9.10 -17.39
N GLU A 368 -9.01 8.42 -16.48
CA GLU A 368 -8.17 9.06 -15.46
C GLU A 368 -7.06 8.15 -14.95
N THR A 369 -6.07 8.74 -14.30
CA THR A 369 -4.93 8.00 -13.73
C THR A 369 -5.25 7.31 -12.42
N HIS A 370 -6.36 7.68 -11.76
CA HIS A 370 -6.78 7.11 -10.49
C HIS A 370 -7.19 5.63 -10.62
N VAL A 371 -7.29 4.94 -9.50
CA VAL A 371 -7.82 3.57 -9.35
C VAL A 371 -8.46 3.45 -7.99
N ALA A 372 -9.32 2.43 -7.83
CA ALA A 372 -9.89 2.09 -6.52
C ALA A 372 -10.81 3.18 -5.96
N ASP A 373 -11.57 3.79 -6.84
CA ASP A 373 -12.63 4.78 -6.55
C ASP A 373 -13.99 4.08 -6.56
N ALA A 374 -14.97 4.69 -5.91
CA ALA A 374 -16.38 4.28 -5.98
C ALA A 374 -16.94 4.35 -7.42
N ARG A 375 -16.35 5.17 -8.27
CA ARG A 375 -16.67 5.32 -9.70
C ARG A 375 -15.68 4.56 -10.55
N THR A 376 -16.18 3.94 -11.62
CA THR A 376 -15.34 3.21 -12.56
C THR A 376 -14.47 4.14 -13.38
N CYS A 377 -13.18 3.83 -13.46
CA CYS A 377 -12.22 4.56 -14.26
C CYS A 377 -11.36 3.63 -15.11
N CYS A 378 -10.80 4.18 -16.19
CA CYS A 378 -10.08 3.46 -17.21
C CYS A 378 -8.82 4.21 -17.64
N LEU A 379 -7.76 3.48 -17.96
CA LEU A 379 -6.49 4.04 -18.39
C LEU A 379 -5.84 3.12 -19.46
N ASN A 380 -5.34 3.72 -20.55
CA ASN A 380 -4.34 3.07 -21.41
C ASN A 380 -2.96 3.61 -21.03
N PRO A 381 -2.06 2.78 -20.44
CA PRO A 381 -0.75 3.24 -20.03
C PRO A 381 0.11 3.79 -21.18
N ALA A 382 0.02 3.20 -22.37
CA ALA A 382 0.81 3.61 -23.54
C ALA A 382 0.52 5.03 -24.02
N THR A 383 -0.69 5.54 -23.80
CA THR A 383 -1.08 6.92 -24.17
C THR A 383 -1.00 7.90 -23.01
N SER A 384 -0.68 7.43 -21.80
CA SER A 384 -0.67 8.23 -20.58
C SER A 384 0.61 8.08 -19.78
N THR A 385 0.68 7.16 -18.82
CA THR A 385 1.79 7.02 -17.86
C THR A 385 3.11 6.59 -18.48
N HIS A 386 3.10 5.92 -19.64
CA HIS A 386 4.27 5.44 -20.38
C HIS A 386 4.41 6.09 -21.79
N ARG A 387 3.81 7.27 -21.96
CA ARG A 387 3.73 7.96 -23.23
C ARG A 387 5.07 8.25 -23.90
N GLN A 388 6.16 8.30 -23.13
CA GLN A 388 7.50 8.53 -23.64
C GLN A 388 8.12 7.30 -24.34
N MET A 389 7.54 6.11 -24.13
CA MET A 389 8.04 4.85 -24.65
C MET A 389 7.45 4.55 -26.02
N ASN A 390 8.28 4.01 -26.93
CA ASN A 390 7.79 3.40 -28.16
C ASN A 390 7.23 1.99 -27.87
N ASP A 391 6.58 1.37 -28.86
CA ASP A 391 5.87 0.08 -28.66
C ASP A 391 6.84 -1.06 -28.29
N GLU A 392 8.09 -1.05 -28.76
CA GLU A 392 9.10 -2.04 -28.39
C GLU A 392 9.52 -1.90 -26.92
N GLN A 393 9.71 -0.67 -26.47
CA GLN A 393 10.03 -0.36 -25.07
C GLN A 393 8.85 -0.70 -24.13
N LEU A 394 7.62 -0.43 -24.57
CA LEU A 394 6.40 -0.80 -23.83
C LEU A 394 6.29 -2.33 -23.69
N ALA A 395 6.51 -3.08 -24.77
CA ALA A 395 6.48 -4.55 -24.75
C ALA A 395 7.57 -5.11 -23.81
N ALA A 396 8.78 -4.56 -23.86
CA ALA A 396 9.88 -4.95 -22.97
C ALA A 396 9.58 -4.65 -21.49
N ALA A 397 8.81 -3.60 -21.22
CA ALA A 397 8.35 -3.25 -19.89
C ALA A 397 7.12 -4.07 -19.41
N GLY A 398 6.61 -5.01 -20.23
CA GLY A 398 5.40 -5.79 -19.92
C GLY A 398 4.09 -4.97 -19.97
N VAL A 399 4.10 -3.85 -20.68
CA VAL A 399 2.96 -2.94 -20.83
C VAL A 399 2.70 -2.73 -22.32
N PRO A 400 2.15 -3.73 -23.04
CA PRO A 400 1.92 -3.62 -24.47
C PRO A 400 1.00 -2.45 -24.82
N ALA A 401 1.15 -1.89 -26.02
CA ALA A 401 0.46 -0.67 -26.43
C ALA A 401 -1.08 -0.77 -26.43
N GLY A 402 -1.61 -1.98 -26.59
CA GLY A 402 -3.05 -2.29 -26.49
C GLY A 402 -3.55 -2.55 -25.08
N LEU A 403 -2.69 -2.47 -24.05
CA LEU A 403 -3.09 -2.73 -22.67
C LEU A 403 -4.02 -1.63 -22.15
N VAL A 404 -5.14 -2.04 -21.59
CA VAL A 404 -6.10 -1.19 -20.89
C VAL A 404 -6.23 -1.68 -19.46
N ARG A 405 -6.19 -0.76 -18.49
CA ARG A 405 -6.48 -1.03 -17.10
C ARG A 405 -7.81 -0.37 -16.74
N ILE A 406 -8.76 -1.15 -16.25
CA ILE A 406 -10.02 -0.66 -15.69
C ILE A 406 -10.03 -0.89 -14.19
N SER A 407 -10.50 0.09 -13.43
CA SER A 407 -10.80 -0.01 -12.02
C SER A 407 -12.31 0.06 -11.85
N CYS A 408 -12.92 -1.09 -11.59
CA CYS A 408 -14.36 -1.21 -11.44
C CYS A 408 -14.81 -0.56 -10.12
N GLY A 409 -15.72 0.38 -10.21
CA GLY A 409 -16.35 1.06 -9.08
C GLY A 409 -17.47 0.24 -8.44
N LEU A 410 -18.43 0.95 -7.85
CA LEU A 410 -19.57 0.38 -7.11
C LEU A 410 -20.87 0.37 -7.92
N GLU A 411 -20.83 0.80 -9.17
CA GLU A 411 -21.98 0.83 -10.09
C GLU A 411 -22.56 -0.59 -10.28
N ASP A 412 -23.76 -0.66 -10.86
CA ASP A 412 -24.32 -1.97 -11.24
C ASP A 412 -23.46 -2.61 -12.33
N LYS A 413 -23.08 -3.87 -12.13
CA LYS A 413 -22.23 -4.61 -13.08
C LYS A 413 -22.82 -4.72 -14.49
N LYS A 414 -24.17 -4.65 -14.63
CA LYS A 414 -24.83 -4.68 -15.94
C LYS A 414 -24.53 -3.39 -16.72
N ASP A 415 -24.53 -2.25 -16.04
CA ASP A 415 -24.24 -0.96 -16.65
C ASP A 415 -22.76 -0.87 -17.05
N LEU A 416 -21.85 -1.39 -16.20
CA LEU A 416 -20.43 -1.49 -16.53
C LEU A 416 -20.21 -2.37 -17.77
N ILE A 417 -20.79 -3.55 -17.80
CA ILE A 417 -20.69 -4.47 -18.95
C ILE A 417 -21.29 -3.83 -20.20
N ALA A 418 -22.42 -3.13 -20.10
CA ALA A 418 -23.05 -2.47 -21.23
C ALA A 418 -22.16 -1.36 -21.81
N ASP A 419 -21.49 -0.57 -20.95
CA ASP A 419 -20.55 0.47 -21.40
C ASP A 419 -19.34 -0.12 -22.11
N LEU A 420 -18.75 -1.17 -21.56
CA LEU A 420 -17.61 -1.85 -22.19
C LEU A 420 -18.01 -2.54 -23.49
N ALA A 421 -19.18 -3.17 -23.55
CA ALA A 421 -19.66 -3.84 -24.77
C ALA A 421 -19.83 -2.87 -25.94
N GLN A 422 -20.46 -1.70 -25.70
CA GLN A 422 -20.65 -0.70 -26.75
C GLN A 422 -19.33 -0.05 -27.18
N ALA A 423 -18.36 0.10 -26.27
CA ALA A 423 -17.03 0.61 -26.60
C ALA A 423 -16.19 -0.43 -27.41
N LEU A 424 -16.28 -1.73 -27.07
CA LEU A 424 -15.66 -2.81 -27.84
C LEU A 424 -16.27 -2.95 -29.24
N ALA A 425 -17.58 -2.76 -29.40
CA ALA A 425 -18.26 -2.83 -30.69
C ALA A 425 -17.84 -1.71 -31.68
N ALA A 426 -17.18 -0.67 -31.19
CA ALA A 426 -16.62 0.39 -32.03
C ALA A 426 -15.23 0.05 -32.61
N ILE A 427 -14.61 -1.04 -32.18
CA ILE A 427 -13.35 -1.53 -32.71
C ILE A 427 -13.66 -2.40 -33.94
N GLU A 428 -13.15 -1.98 -35.09
CA GLU A 428 -13.28 -2.74 -36.36
C GLU A 428 -12.41 -4.00 -36.43
#